data_abb52998ec6b38800bfae772e1f5f125
#
_entry.id   abb52998ec6b38800bfae772e1f5f125
#
_cell.length_a   1.000
_cell.length_b   1.000
_cell.length_c   1.000
_cell.angle_alpha   90.00
_cell.angle_beta   90.00
_cell.angle_gamma   90.00
#
_symmetry.space_group_name_H-M   'P 1'
#
loop_
_entity.id
_entity.type
_entity.pdbx_description
1 polymer ?
#
loop_
_entity_poly.entity_id
_entity_poly.type
_entity_poly.pdbx_seq_one_letter_code
_entity_poly.pdbx_strand_id
1 'polypeptide(L)'
;MKKILVLGGTGFVGRHVCEKLVSAGCRVTVPTRQRPHANAIAMLPTLTVLEANIHDAAVLQALVHGHDAVINLVAILQGNEAAFDKAHVQLADKIVRACQAGVVRRLVHVSALGADARNPAALPSMYLRSKSRGEQVLQHASLDLTILRPSVIFGAEDKFLNVFAQLQQLLPVIPLAGAHALFQPVWVEDVAKAVLQALHGEFQHSSIGQTYEAVGPDVFKLKHLVQLAGGYAGIHEGRGRPVLALPDAVARVQARLMELMPGEPVLSRDNMDSMTVPNVATGHFPGLSALGITPAALSAIAPGYLGSRGPRSGLSLKRKTAGRF
;
A
#
# COMPACT_ATOMS: atom_id res chain seq x y z
N MET A 1 1.08 -11.44 -25.87
CA MET A 1 1.75 -10.68 -24.80
C MET A 1 0.81 -9.56 -24.42
N LYS A 2 0.26 -9.58 -23.19
CA LYS A 2 -0.70 -8.56 -22.74
C LYS A 2 -0.02 -7.22 -22.53
N LYS A 3 -0.67 -6.14 -22.93
CA LYS A 3 -0.23 -4.75 -22.72
C LYS A 3 -0.96 -4.18 -21.51
N ILE A 4 -0.24 -3.83 -20.47
CA ILE A 4 -0.81 -3.40 -19.20
C ILE A 4 -0.39 -1.97 -18.89
N LEU A 5 -1.36 -1.09 -18.64
CA LEU A 5 -1.11 0.26 -18.14
C LEU A 5 -1.14 0.25 -16.62
N VAL A 6 -0.05 0.69 -15.97
CA VAL A 6 0.08 0.72 -14.50
C VAL A 6 0.15 2.15 -14.01
N LEU A 7 -0.96 2.67 -13.50
CA LEU A 7 -1.04 3.98 -12.86
C LEU A 7 -0.49 3.88 -11.43
N GLY A 8 0.51 4.69 -11.11
CA GLY A 8 1.23 4.60 -9.83
C GLY A 8 2.34 3.54 -9.81
N GLY A 9 2.80 3.07 -10.98
CA GLY A 9 3.83 2.03 -11.10
C GLY A 9 5.20 2.42 -10.55
N THR A 10 5.51 3.70 -10.36
CA THR A 10 6.75 4.19 -9.75
C THR A 10 6.73 4.19 -8.22
N GLY A 11 5.56 3.98 -7.60
CA GLY A 11 5.40 3.92 -6.15
C GLY A 11 5.91 2.61 -5.53
N PHE A 12 5.88 2.53 -4.20
CA PHE A 12 6.34 1.35 -3.44
C PHE A 12 5.70 0.04 -3.93
N VAL A 13 4.37 -0.07 -3.93
CA VAL A 13 3.66 -1.25 -4.43
C VAL A 13 3.84 -1.41 -5.94
N GLY A 14 3.83 -0.28 -6.67
CA GLY A 14 3.88 -0.25 -8.13
C GLY A 14 5.13 -0.90 -8.71
N ARG A 15 6.29 -0.72 -8.07
CA ARG A 15 7.55 -1.33 -8.51
C ARG A 15 7.50 -2.85 -8.47
N HIS A 16 7.03 -3.42 -7.38
CA HIS A 16 6.86 -4.87 -7.23
C HIS A 16 5.81 -5.44 -8.20
N VAL A 17 4.72 -4.70 -8.44
CA VAL A 17 3.73 -5.06 -9.47
C VAL A 17 4.36 -5.07 -10.86
N CYS A 18 5.12 -4.04 -11.23
CA CYS A 18 5.81 -3.98 -12.52
C CYS A 18 6.78 -5.15 -12.72
N GLU A 19 7.57 -5.49 -11.70
CA GLU A 19 8.49 -6.64 -11.72
C GLU A 19 7.75 -7.96 -11.97
N LYS A 20 6.64 -8.21 -11.27
CA LYS A 20 5.82 -9.41 -11.48
C LYS A 20 5.21 -9.48 -12.87
N LEU A 21 4.68 -8.36 -13.37
CA LEU A 21 4.08 -8.29 -14.71
C LEU A 21 5.11 -8.56 -15.81
N VAL A 22 6.27 -7.94 -15.70
CA VAL A 22 7.38 -8.17 -16.66
C VAL A 22 7.85 -9.61 -16.61
N SER A 23 8.05 -10.18 -15.42
CA SER A 23 8.43 -11.59 -15.23
C SER A 23 7.38 -12.54 -15.79
N ALA A 24 6.11 -12.17 -15.79
CA ALA A 24 5.01 -12.92 -16.39
C ALA A 24 4.87 -12.69 -17.92
N GLY A 25 5.82 -11.99 -18.56
CA GLY A 25 5.83 -11.76 -19.99
C GLY A 25 4.87 -10.68 -20.48
N CYS A 26 4.41 -9.75 -19.62
CA CYS A 26 3.61 -8.62 -20.04
C CYS A 26 4.45 -7.48 -20.62
N ARG A 27 3.84 -6.66 -21.49
CA ARG A 27 4.34 -5.32 -21.82
C ARG A 27 3.71 -4.32 -20.87
N VAL A 28 4.54 -3.57 -20.15
CA VAL A 28 4.07 -2.67 -19.09
C VAL A 28 4.32 -1.22 -19.52
N THR A 29 3.29 -0.37 -19.43
CA THR A 29 3.42 1.07 -19.59
C THR A 29 3.19 1.76 -18.26
N VAL A 30 4.14 2.59 -17.82
CA VAL A 30 4.07 3.33 -16.56
C VAL A 30 4.15 4.82 -16.82
N PRO A 31 3.03 5.56 -16.70
CA PRO A 31 3.07 7.01 -16.71
C PRO A 31 3.63 7.54 -15.38
N THR A 32 4.49 8.54 -15.45
CA THR A 32 5.06 9.26 -14.31
C THR A 32 5.09 10.75 -14.57
N ARG A 33 4.96 11.57 -13.53
CA ARG A 33 5.09 13.03 -13.63
C ARG A 33 6.55 13.48 -13.81
N GLN A 34 7.49 12.67 -13.36
CA GLN A 34 8.93 12.96 -13.41
C GLN A 34 9.69 11.65 -13.65
N ARG A 35 10.49 11.59 -14.67
CA ARG A 35 11.28 10.41 -15.05
C ARG A 35 12.18 9.85 -13.92
N PRO A 36 12.85 10.67 -13.11
CA PRO A 36 13.69 10.15 -12.01
C PRO A 36 12.95 9.25 -11.02
N HIS A 37 11.65 9.41 -10.85
CA HIS A 37 10.85 8.53 -9.99
C HIS A 37 10.77 7.08 -10.50
N ALA A 38 11.07 6.85 -11.76
CA ALA A 38 11.02 5.53 -12.39
C ALA A 38 12.37 4.81 -12.41
N ASN A 39 13.44 5.38 -11.86
CA ASN A 39 14.81 4.80 -11.95
C ASN A 39 14.86 3.34 -11.49
N ALA A 40 14.09 2.96 -10.46
CA ALA A 40 14.05 1.61 -9.92
C ALA A 40 13.46 0.57 -10.89
N ILE A 41 12.63 0.99 -11.86
CA ILE A 41 11.95 0.10 -12.80
C ILE A 41 12.38 0.33 -14.25
N ALA A 42 13.17 1.35 -14.53
CA ALA A 42 13.56 1.75 -15.89
C ALA A 42 14.38 0.67 -16.63
N MET A 43 15.04 -0.22 -15.89
CA MET A 43 15.86 -1.30 -16.44
C MET A 43 15.08 -2.59 -16.69
N LEU A 44 13.80 -2.65 -16.30
CA LEU A 44 12.98 -3.84 -16.53
C LEU A 44 12.72 -4.03 -18.03
N PRO A 45 12.96 -5.23 -18.59
CA PRO A 45 12.66 -5.52 -19.98
C PRO A 45 11.15 -5.38 -20.22
N THR A 46 10.74 -5.02 -21.45
CA THR A 46 9.34 -4.85 -21.84
C THR A 46 8.53 -3.81 -21.03
N LEU A 47 9.20 -2.97 -20.22
CA LEU A 47 8.58 -1.86 -19.52
C LEU A 47 8.94 -0.54 -20.21
N THR A 48 7.93 0.29 -20.45
CA THR A 48 8.06 1.64 -21.01
C THR A 48 7.62 2.67 -19.99
N VAL A 49 8.49 3.62 -19.67
CA VAL A 49 8.17 4.78 -18.83
C VAL A 49 7.83 5.96 -19.72
N LEU A 50 6.67 6.56 -19.48
CA LEU A 50 6.21 7.77 -20.19
C LEU A 50 6.05 8.93 -19.20
N GLU A 51 6.60 10.09 -19.54
CA GLU A 51 6.34 11.29 -18.77
C GLU A 51 4.99 11.86 -19.16
N ALA A 52 4.02 11.79 -18.24
CA ALA A 52 2.64 12.14 -18.48
C ALA A 52 1.88 12.51 -17.20
N ASN A 53 0.95 13.48 -17.32
CA ASN A 53 0.05 13.84 -16.25
C ASN A 53 -1.28 13.07 -16.39
N ILE A 54 -1.47 12.04 -15.60
CA ILE A 54 -2.69 11.21 -15.61
C ILE A 54 -3.94 11.93 -15.09
N HIS A 55 -3.80 13.12 -14.51
CA HIS A 55 -4.95 13.95 -14.12
C HIS A 55 -5.50 14.77 -15.29
N ASP A 56 -4.80 14.84 -16.42
CA ASP A 56 -5.33 15.33 -17.69
C ASP A 56 -6.14 14.22 -18.35
N ALA A 57 -7.41 14.50 -18.66
CA ALA A 57 -8.34 13.50 -19.18
C ALA A 57 -7.95 13.05 -20.60
N ALA A 58 -7.49 13.96 -21.46
CA ALA A 58 -7.11 13.64 -22.83
C ALA A 58 -5.83 12.79 -22.85
N VAL A 59 -4.86 13.14 -21.99
CA VAL A 59 -3.62 12.37 -21.82
C VAL A 59 -3.93 10.96 -21.32
N LEU A 60 -4.79 10.83 -20.29
CA LEU A 60 -5.16 9.53 -19.73
C LEU A 60 -5.90 8.67 -20.76
N GLN A 61 -6.81 9.25 -21.54
CA GLN A 61 -7.52 8.55 -22.60
C GLN A 61 -6.55 8.01 -23.67
N ALA A 62 -5.60 8.83 -24.11
CA ALA A 62 -4.57 8.41 -25.05
C ALA A 62 -3.69 7.28 -24.48
N LEU A 63 -3.35 7.35 -23.18
CA LEU A 63 -2.57 6.32 -22.51
C LEU A 63 -3.32 4.99 -22.39
N VAL A 64 -4.62 5.00 -22.12
CA VAL A 64 -5.43 3.79 -21.98
C VAL A 64 -5.61 3.07 -23.32
N HIS A 65 -5.70 3.83 -24.41
CA HIS A 65 -5.93 3.27 -25.75
C HIS A 65 -4.85 2.24 -26.12
N GLY A 66 -5.29 1.10 -26.64
CA GLY A 66 -4.41 0.01 -27.11
C GLY A 66 -3.78 -0.85 -26.00
N HIS A 67 -4.22 -0.69 -24.74
CA HIS A 67 -3.89 -1.61 -23.65
C HIS A 67 -5.01 -2.64 -23.44
N ASP A 68 -4.63 -3.82 -22.91
CA ASP A 68 -5.57 -4.91 -22.60
C ASP A 68 -6.19 -4.74 -21.21
N ALA A 69 -5.47 -4.10 -20.29
CA ALA A 69 -5.92 -3.83 -18.93
C ALA A 69 -5.26 -2.60 -18.32
N VAL A 70 -5.94 -2.02 -17.33
CA VAL A 70 -5.44 -0.94 -16.49
C VAL A 70 -5.31 -1.43 -15.04
N ILE A 71 -4.22 -1.08 -14.40
CA ILE A 71 -4.02 -1.25 -12.95
C ILE A 71 -3.93 0.14 -12.32
N ASN A 72 -4.78 0.40 -11.33
CA ASN A 72 -4.75 1.64 -10.57
C ASN A 72 -4.22 1.42 -9.15
N LEU A 73 -3.00 1.88 -8.90
CA LEU A 73 -2.31 1.86 -7.61
C LEU A 73 -2.17 3.26 -7.01
N VAL A 74 -2.76 4.28 -7.65
CA VAL A 74 -2.59 5.66 -7.20
C VAL A 74 -3.32 5.87 -5.89
N ALA A 75 -2.57 6.32 -4.89
CA ALA A 75 -3.10 6.74 -3.61
C ALA A 75 -2.19 7.80 -2.98
N ILE A 76 -2.80 8.67 -2.17
CA ILE A 76 -2.10 9.54 -1.22
C ILE A 76 -2.57 9.18 0.19
N LEU A 77 -1.68 9.27 1.16
CA LEU A 77 -1.97 8.96 2.57
C LEU A 77 -2.12 10.22 3.42
N GLN A 78 -1.80 11.36 2.86
CA GLN A 78 -1.77 12.66 3.51
C GLN A 78 -2.33 13.72 2.57
N GLY A 79 -3.04 14.69 3.11
CA GLY A 79 -3.60 15.80 2.33
C GLY A 79 -4.89 16.34 2.94
N ASN A 80 -5.45 17.34 2.29
CA ASN A 80 -6.77 17.85 2.58
C ASN A 80 -7.85 17.09 1.76
N GLU A 81 -9.10 17.36 2.02
CA GLU A 81 -10.22 16.69 1.36
C GLU A 81 -10.18 16.84 -0.17
N ALA A 82 -9.80 18.04 -0.67
CA ALA A 82 -9.69 18.29 -2.12
C ALA A 82 -8.57 17.44 -2.76
N ALA A 83 -7.44 17.24 -2.06
CA ALA A 83 -6.34 16.41 -2.54
C ALA A 83 -6.75 14.92 -2.57
N PHE A 84 -7.42 14.45 -1.52
CA PHE A 84 -7.97 13.10 -1.47
C PHE A 84 -9.01 12.87 -2.56
N ASP A 85 -9.93 13.81 -2.75
CA ASP A 85 -10.95 13.73 -3.80
C ASP A 85 -10.33 13.66 -5.19
N LYS A 86 -9.36 14.55 -5.47
CA LYS A 86 -8.62 14.54 -6.74
C LYS A 86 -7.91 13.22 -7.02
N ALA A 87 -7.25 12.65 -6.00
CA ALA A 87 -6.44 11.45 -6.16
C ALA A 87 -7.26 10.16 -6.23
N HIS A 88 -8.37 10.08 -5.47
CA HIS A 88 -9.10 8.82 -5.29
C HIS A 88 -10.44 8.80 -6.05
N VAL A 89 -11.16 9.92 -6.13
CA VAL A 89 -12.50 9.98 -6.72
C VAL A 89 -12.46 10.48 -8.17
N GLN A 90 -11.91 11.70 -8.38
CA GLN A 90 -11.85 12.27 -9.73
C GLN A 90 -10.97 11.46 -10.67
N LEU A 91 -9.87 10.88 -10.17
CA LEU A 91 -9.04 10.00 -10.98
C LEU A 91 -9.79 8.72 -11.33
N ALA A 92 -10.55 8.13 -10.41
CA ALA A 92 -11.39 6.97 -10.69
C ALA A 92 -12.40 7.24 -11.81
N ASP A 93 -13.09 8.38 -11.77
CA ASP A 93 -14.02 8.79 -12.82
C ASP A 93 -13.30 8.96 -14.18
N LYS A 94 -12.14 9.61 -14.19
CA LYS A 94 -11.33 9.75 -15.42
C LYS A 94 -10.87 8.40 -15.98
N ILE A 95 -10.48 7.46 -15.13
CA ILE A 95 -10.11 6.09 -15.53
C ILE A 95 -11.32 5.40 -16.18
N VAL A 96 -12.52 5.49 -15.59
CA VAL A 96 -13.74 4.91 -16.16
C VAL A 96 -13.98 5.46 -17.56
N ARG A 97 -13.99 6.79 -17.72
CA ARG A 97 -14.21 7.44 -19.02
C ARG A 97 -13.15 7.05 -20.06
N ALA A 98 -11.88 7.02 -19.65
CA ALA A 98 -10.79 6.64 -20.52
C ALA A 98 -10.89 5.16 -20.96
N CYS A 99 -11.25 4.26 -20.04
CA CYS A 99 -11.45 2.84 -20.32
C CYS A 99 -12.62 2.62 -21.28
N GLN A 100 -13.74 3.32 -21.07
CA GLN A 100 -14.90 3.26 -21.97
C GLN A 100 -14.56 3.76 -23.38
N ALA A 101 -13.90 4.91 -23.49
CA ALA A 101 -13.49 5.48 -24.77
C ALA A 101 -12.44 4.62 -25.51
N GLY A 102 -11.52 4.00 -24.76
CA GLY A 102 -10.47 3.11 -25.28
C GLY A 102 -10.90 1.67 -25.51
N VAL A 103 -12.16 1.30 -25.17
CA VAL A 103 -12.70 -0.07 -25.21
C VAL A 103 -11.89 -1.05 -24.35
N VAL A 104 -11.29 -0.56 -23.27
CA VAL A 104 -10.55 -1.37 -22.31
C VAL A 104 -11.46 -1.71 -21.13
N ARG A 105 -11.84 -2.98 -21.00
CA ARG A 105 -12.79 -3.40 -19.96
C ARG A 105 -12.12 -3.77 -18.65
N ARG A 106 -10.92 -4.38 -18.70
CA ARG A 106 -10.25 -4.96 -17.53
C ARG A 106 -9.59 -3.91 -16.67
N LEU A 107 -10.03 -3.80 -15.40
CA LEU A 107 -9.47 -2.88 -14.40
C LEU A 107 -9.19 -3.62 -13.09
N VAL A 108 -7.96 -3.50 -12.58
CA VAL A 108 -7.60 -3.89 -11.20
C VAL A 108 -7.34 -2.64 -10.39
N HIS A 109 -8.08 -2.45 -9.30
CA HIS A 109 -7.96 -1.29 -8.43
C HIS A 109 -7.47 -1.68 -7.04
N VAL A 110 -6.41 -1.04 -6.56
CA VAL A 110 -5.94 -1.19 -5.18
C VAL A 110 -6.53 -0.08 -4.33
N SER A 111 -7.43 -0.49 -3.45
CA SER A 111 -8.12 0.35 -2.48
C SER A 111 -7.43 0.31 -1.11
N ALA A 112 -8.20 0.24 -0.04
CA ALA A 112 -7.70 0.11 1.33
C ALA A 112 -8.67 -0.73 2.17
N LEU A 113 -8.14 -1.50 3.11
CA LEU A 113 -8.95 -2.19 4.10
C LEU A 113 -9.69 -1.16 4.98
N GLY A 114 -10.95 -1.45 5.29
CA GLY A 114 -11.84 -0.50 5.95
C GLY A 114 -12.62 0.43 5.02
N ALA A 115 -12.38 0.40 3.69
CA ALA A 115 -13.24 1.10 2.73
C ALA A 115 -14.63 0.43 2.64
N ASP A 116 -15.67 1.25 2.60
CA ASP A 116 -17.06 0.81 2.40
C ASP A 116 -17.75 1.68 1.35
N ALA A 117 -17.87 1.16 0.14
CA ALA A 117 -18.52 1.84 -0.97
C ALA A 117 -20.04 2.00 -0.79
N ARG A 118 -20.67 1.25 0.12
CA ARG A 118 -22.10 1.35 0.41
C ARG A 118 -22.44 2.55 1.28
N ASN A 119 -21.53 2.91 2.21
CA ASN A 119 -21.76 4.05 3.10
C ASN A 119 -20.46 4.85 3.36
N PRO A 120 -19.88 5.50 2.34
CA PRO A 120 -18.64 6.26 2.49
C PRO A 120 -18.71 7.37 3.55
N ALA A 121 -19.89 8.01 3.71
CA ALA A 121 -20.06 9.16 4.62
C ALA A 121 -19.95 8.76 6.11
N ALA A 122 -20.23 7.51 6.47
CA ALA A 122 -20.12 7.02 7.85
C ALA A 122 -18.67 6.80 8.32
N LEU A 123 -17.71 6.80 7.40
CA LEU A 123 -16.32 6.52 7.74
C LEU A 123 -15.64 7.73 8.40
N PRO A 124 -14.79 7.51 9.42
CA PRO A 124 -14.27 8.57 10.27
C PRO A 124 -13.24 9.47 9.56
N SER A 125 -12.39 8.92 8.70
CA SER A 125 -11.30 9.65 8.06
C SER A 125 -11.63 10.10 6.64
N MET A 126 -11.07 11.23 6.21
CA MET A 126 -11.15 11.71 4.82
C MET A 126 -10.54 10.70 3.85
N TYR A 127 -9.44 10.05 4.25
CA TYR A 127 -8.80 9.00 3.48
C TYR A 127 -9.76 7.85 3.17
N LEU A 128 -10.36 7.22 4.19
CA LEU A 128 -11.28 6.11 3.99
C LEU A 128 -12.54 6.53 3.23
N ARG A 129 -13.10 7.73 3.52
CA ARG A 129 -14.24 8.27 2.77
C ARG A 129 -13.92 8.43 1.29
N SER A 130 -12.74 8.99 0.96
CA SER A 130 -12.35 9.20 -0.44
C SER A 130 -12.06 7.88 -1.18
N LYS A 131 -11.40 6.91 -0.51
CA LYS A 131 -11.19 5.56 -1.08
C LYS A 131 -12.52 4.88 -1.37
N SER A 132 -13.46 4.96 -0.45
CA SER A 132 -14.80 4.37 -0.58
C SER A 132 -15.61 5.02 -1.71
N ARG A 133 -15.56 6.36 -1.83
CA ARG A 133 -16.18 7.06 -2.96
C ARG A 133 -15.54 6.69 -4.31
N GLY A 134 -14.21 6.52 -4.32
CA GLY A 134 -13.51 6.04 -5.52
C GLY A 134 -13.94 4.64 -5.93
N GLU A 135 -14.06 3.70 -4.97
CA GLU A 135 -14.63 2.37 -5.23
C GLU A 135 -16.07 2.45 -5.75
N GLN A 136 -16.90 3.31 -5.15
CA GLN A 136 -18.28 3.51 -5.57
C GLN A 136 -18.37 3.92 -7.04
N VAL A 137 -17.55 4.89 -7.48
CA VAL A 137 -17.46 5.30 -8.89
C VAL A 137 -17.09 4.12 -9.79
N LEU A 138 -16.09 3.31 -9.41
CA LEU A 138 -15.63 2.18 -10.20
C LEU A 138 -16.65 1.04 -10.25
N GLN A 139 -17.37 0.77 -9.16
CA GLN A 139 -18.37 -0.30 -9.09
C GLN A 139 -19.62 -0.01 -9.91
N HIS A 140 -19.97 1.28 -10.12
CA HIS A 140 -21.09 1.66 -10.99
C HIS A 140 -20.72 1.66 -12.48
N ALA A 141 -19.43 1.49 -12.81
CA ALA A 141 -18.98 1.43 -14.19
C ALA A 141 -19.13 0.02 -14.77
N SER A 142 -19.47 -0.08 -16.05
CA SER A 142 -19.56 -1.36 -16.77
C SER A 142 -18.17 -1.86 -17.17
N LEU A 143 -17.30 -2.10 -16.17
CA LEU A 143 -15.94 -2.60 -16.33
C LEU A 143 -15.79 -3.99 -15.69
N ASP A 144 -14.85 -4.76 -16.22
CA ASP A 144 -14.43 -6.03 -15.66
C ASP A 144 -13.48 -5.75 -14.46
N LEU A 145 -14.08 -5.25 -13.36
CA LEU A 145 -13.38 -4.72 -12.19
C LEU A 145 -12.98 -5.80 -11.19
N THR A 146 -11.77 -5.70 -10.66
CA THR A 146 -11.37 -6.37 -9.41
C THR A 146 -10.84 -5.33 -8.44
N ILE A 147 -11.25 -5.38 -7.19
CA ILE A 147 -10.79 -4.50 -6.13
C ILE A 147 -9.95 -5.32 -5.14
N LEU A 148 -8.77 -4.80 -4.80
CA LEU A 148 -7.96 -5.31 -3.70
C LEU A 148 -7.97 -4.28 -2.57
N ARG A 149 -8.32 -4.70 -1.36
CA ARG A 149 -8.30 -3.89 -0.13
C ARG A 149 -7.16 -4.37 0.77
N PRO A 150 -5.94 -3.87 0.60
CA PRO A 150 -4.83 -4.25 1.47
C PRO A 150 -4.96 -3.60 2.85
N SER A 151 -4.51 -4.33 3.88
CA SER A 151 -4.08 -3.77 5.15
C SER A 151 -2.80 -2.94 4.94
N VAL A 152 -2.17 -2.46 6.03
CA VAL A 152 -0.88 -1.80 5.93
C VAL A 152 0.13 -2.71 5.24
N ILE A 153 0.74 -2.19 4.18
CA ILE A 153 1.69 -2.95 3.35
C ILE A 153 3.10 -2.74 3.88
N PHE A 154 3.81 -3.84 4.14
CA PHE A 154 5.19 -3.79 4.60
C PHE A 154 6.16 -4.38 3.58
N GLY A 155 7.44 -3.97 3.65
CA GLY A 155 8.53 -4.41 2.78
C GLY A 155 9.76 -3.52 2.93
N ALA A 156 10.82 -3.82 2.20
CA ALA A 156 12.13 -3.17 2.36
C ALA A 156 12.09 -1.63 2.24
N GLU A 157 11.12 -1.09 1.52
CA GLU A 157 10.99 0.35 1.24
C GLU A 157 9.70 0.96 1.80
N ASP A 158 9.02 0.26 2.72
CA ASP A 158 7.81 0.78 3.34
C ASP A 158 8.07 2.05 4.15
N LYS A 159 7.06 2.90 4.23
CA LYS A 159 7.06 4.11 5.07
C LYS A 159 6.36 3.86 6.42
N PHE A 160 6.28 2.62 6.88
CA PHE A 160 5.61 2.24 8.12
C PHE A 160 6.59 1.62 9.13
N LEU A 161 7.01 0.38 8.95
CA LEU A 161 7.95 -0.27 9.87
C LEU A 161 9.33 0.40 9.85
N ASN A 162 9.78 0.84 8.67
CA ASN A 162 11.05 1.54 8.53
C ASN A 162 11.07 2.88 9.28
N VAL A 163 9.97 3.62 9.28
CA VAL A 163 9.86 4.88 10.03
C VAL A 163 9.92 4.61 11.53
N PHE A 164 9.21 3.60 12.03
CA PHE A 164 9.29 3.24 13.45
C PHE A 164 10.67 2.73 13.86
N ALA A 165 11.34 1.95 13.02
CA ALA A 165 12.72 1.55 13.26
C ALA A 165 13.67 2.75 13.33
N GLN A 166 13.53 3.73 12.45
CA GLN A 166 14.33 4.97 12.47
C GLN A 166 14.04 5.82 13.72
N LEU A 167 12.77 6.01 14.08
CA LEU A 167 12.40 6.76 15.29
C LEU A 167 12.99 6.13 16.56
N GLN A 168 13.03 4.81 16.63
CA GLN A 168 13.64 4.11 17.77
C GLN A 168 15.17 4.22 17.83
N GLN A 169 15.83 4.54 16.71
CA GLN A 169 17.27 4.87 16.74
C GLN A 169 17.53 6.23 17.36
N LEU A 170 16.60 7.17 17.21
CA LEU A 170 16.74 8.55 17.65
C LEU A 170 16.20 8.79 19.06
N LEU A 171 15.10 8.12 19.42
CA LEU A 171 14.38 8.37 20.67
C LEU A 171 14.57 7.24 21.67
N PRO A 172 14.82 7.53 22.96
CA PRO A 172 14.93 6.51 24.01
C PRO A 172 13.59 5.88 24.39
N VAL A 173 12.48 6.60 24.16
CA VAL A 173 11.09 6.16 24.38
C VAL A 173 10.25 6.65 23.20
N ILE A 174 9.32 5.83 22.74
CA ILE A 174 8.44 6.16 21.62
C ILE A 174 7.07 6.57 22.13
N PRO A 175 6.70 7.86 22.12
CA PRO A 175 5.33 8.30 22.37
C PRO A 175 4.45 7.90 21.19
N LEU A 176 3.45 7.06 21.43
CA LEU A 176 2.65 6.45 20.35
C LEU A 176 1.17 6.75 20.50
N ALA A 177 0.62 7.45 19.53
CA ALA A 177 -0.82 7.60 19.33
C ALA A 177 -1.43 6.30 18.77
N GLY A 178 -2.68 6.00 19.11
CA GLY A 178 -3.37 4.83 18.57
C GLY A 178 -2.71 3.49 18.93
N ALA A 179 -2.00 3.39 20.05
CA ALA A 179 -1.21 2.23 20.47
C ALA A 179 -2.00 0.89 20.46
N HIS A 180 -3.31 0.95 20.64
CA HIS A 180 -4.22 -0.19 20.68
C HIS A 180 -4.88 -0.52 19.34
N ALA A 181 -4.69 0.32 18.32
CA ALA A 181 -5.24 0.08 16.98
C ALA A 181 -4.74 -1.27 16.43
N LEU A 182 -5.65 -2.01 15.79
CA LEU A 182 -5.38 -3.33 15.26
C LEU A 182 -5.00 -3.25 13.78
N PHE A 183 -3.95 -3.98 13.41
CA PHE A 183 -3.45 -4.11 12.04
C PHE A 183 -3.19 -5.56 11.71
N GLN A 184 -3.38 -5.91 10.43
CA GLN A 184 -3.06 -7.24 9.89
C GLN A 184 -2.11 -7.06 8.68
N PRO A 185 -0.83 -6.70 8.92
CA PRO A 185 0.10 -6.28 7.87
C PRO A 185 0.26 -7.31 6.77
N VAL A 186 0.32 -6.86 5.52
CA VAL A 186 0.52 -7.71 4.35
C VAL A 186 1.84 -7.40 3.66
N TRP A 187 2.54 -8.42 3.20
CA TRP A 187 3.79 -8.26 2.47
C TRP A 187 3.54 -7.71 1.06
N VAL A 188 4.36 -6.74 0.64
CA VAL A 188 4.22 -6.07 -0.67
C VAL A 188 4.27 -7.04 -1.85
N GLU A 189 5.10 -8.11 -1.76
CA GLU A 189 5.18 -9.12 -2.81
C GLU A 189 3.88 -9.94 -2.94
N ASP A 190 3.17 -10.17 -1.84
CA ASP A 190 1.90 -10.89 -1.87
C ASP A 190 0.79 -10.01 -2.46
N VAL A 191 0.83 -8.69 -2.19
CA VAL A 191 -0.05 -7.72 -2.87
C VAL A 191 0.25 -7.68 -4.37
N ALA A 192 1.53 -7.65 -4.76
CA ALA A 192 1.93 -7.65 -6.16
C ALA A 192 1.52 -8.95 -6.89
N LYS A 193 1.66 -10.11 -6.24
CA LYS A 193 1.13 -11.38 -6.74
C LYS A 193 -0.39 -11.34 -6.89
N ALA A 194 -1.12 -10.77 -5.91
CA ALA A 194 -2.57 -10.65 -5.97
C ALA A 194 -3.04 -9.81 -7.18
N VAL A 195 -2.35 -8.71 -7.47
CA VAL A 195 -2.61 -7.90 -8.68
C VAL A 195 -2.38 -8.72 -9.94
N LEU A 196 -1.28 -9.49 -10.02
CA LEU A 196 -0.98 -10.36 -11.16
C LEU A 196 -2.05 -11.44 -11.33
N GLN A 197 -2.40 -12.14 -10.26
CA GLN A 197 -3.40 -13.22 -10.30
C GLN A 197 -4.79 -12.68 -10.67
N ALA A 198 -5.14 -11.50 -10.17
CA ALA A 198 -6.37 -10.83 -10.56
C ALA A 198 -6.46 -10.60 -12.08
N LEU A 199 -5.35 -10.34 -12.77
CA LEU A 199 -5.32 -10.14 -14.22
C LEU A 199 -5.42 -11.43 -15.04
N HIS A 200 -4.87 -12.54 -14.56
CA HIS A 200 -4.72 -13.76 -15.34
C HIS A 200 -5.96 -14.66 -15.35
N GLY A 201 -6.81 -14.58 -14.32
CA GLY A 201 -8.09 -15.30 -14.28
C GLY A 201 -8.00 -16.83 -14.34
N GLU A 202 -6.81 -17.41 -14.09
CA GLU A 202 -6.56 -18.87 -14.22
C GLU A 202 -7.05 -19.70 -13.02
N PHE A 203 -7.52 -19.03 -11.95
CA PHE A 203 -8.08 -19.72 -10.78
C PHE A 203 -9.55 -20.07 -11.02
N GLN A 204 -10.04 -21.10 -10.33
CA GLN A 204 -11.36 -21.74 -10.49
C GLN A 204 -12.55 -20.78 -10.54
N HIS A 205 -12.36 -19.52 -10.17
CA HIS A 205 -13.38 -18.47 -10.21
C HIS A 205 -12.78 -17.17 -10.78
N SER A 206 -13.49 -16.56 -11.71
CA SER A 206 -13.11 -15.24 -12.26
C SER A 206 -13.00 -14.21 -11.13
N SER A 207 -11.92 -13.44 -11.08
CA SER A 207 -11.75 -12.32 -10.13
C SER A 207 -12.60 -11.09 -10.52
N ILE A 208 -13.25 -11.11 -11.69
CA ILE A 208 -14.08 -10.01 -12.19
C ILE A 208 -15.30 -9.84 -11.29
N GLY A 209 -15.60 -8.61 -10.91
CA GLY A 209 -16.68 -8.27 -10.01
C GLY A 209 -16.37 -8.54 -8.53
N GLN A 210 -15.18 -9.05 -8.21
CA GLN A 210 -14.81 -9.43 -6.85
C GLN A 210 -14.00 -8.34 -6.13
N THR A 211 -14.19 -8.27 -4.81
CA THR A 211 -13.36 -7.51 -3.89
C THR A 211 -12.63 -8.48 -2.98
N TYR A 212 -11.32 -8.31 -2.80
CA TYR A 212 -10.48 -9.15 -1.94
C TYR A 212 -9.87 -8.35 -0.80
N GLU A 213 -9.89 -8.90 0.42
CA GLU A 213 -9.15 -8.37 1.56
C GLU A 213 -7.73 -8.95 1.53
N ALA A 214 -6.74 -8.08 1.22
CA ALA A 214 -5.34 -8.49 1.13
C ALA A 214 -4.65 -8.24 2.47
N VAL A 215 -4.57 -9.28 3.30
CA VAL A 215 -4.03 -9.24 4.66
C VAL A 215 -3.00 -10.34 4.89
N GLY A 216 -2.11 -10.12 5.85
CA GLY A 216 -1.17 -11.14 6.33
C GLY A 216 -1.84 -12.15 7.27
N PRO A 217 -1.08 -13.16 7.76
CA PRO A 217 -1.63 -14.19 8.63
C PRO A 217 -1.91 -13.71 10.06
N ASP A 218 -1.19 -12.69 10.55
CA ASP A 218 -1.17 -12.31 11.96
C ASP A 218 -1.78 -10.93 12.19
N VAL A 219 -2.52 -10.78 13.31
CA VAL A 219 -3.07 -9.52 13.78
C VAL A 219 -2.22 -8.96 14.92
N PHE A 220 -1.88 -7.68 14.84
CA PHE A 220 -1.06 -6.99 15.81
C PHE A 220 -1.72 -5.71 16.32
N LYS A 221 -1.46 -5.36 17.59
CA LYS A 221 -1.64 -3.98 18.05
C LYS A 221 -0.52 -3.11 17.51
N LEU A 222 -0.80 -1.84 17.21
CA LEU A 222 0.22 -0.89 16.71
C LEU A 222 1.44 -0.82 17.63
N LYS A 223 1.22 -0.79 18.95
CA LYS A 223 2.32 -0.83 19.95
C LYS A 223 3.26 -2.01 19.70
N HIS A 224 2.71 -3.19 19.41
CA HIS A 224 3.51 -4.40 19.19
C HIS A 224 4.29 -4.30 17.87
N LEU A 225 3.67 -3.79 16.78
CA LEU A 225 4.37 -3.57 15.52
C LEU A 225 5.54 -2.61 15.67
N VAL A 226 5.35 -1.53 16.44
CA VAL A 226 6.43 -0.57 16.74
C VAL A 226 7.56 -1.25 17.52
N GLN A 227 7.26 -2.06 18.53
CA GLN A 227 8.27 -2.80 19.29
C GLN A 227 9.03 -3.80 18.40
N LEU A 228 8.32 -4.56 17.57
CA LEU A 228 8.92 -5.50 16.61
C LEU A 228 9.85 -4.79 15.62
N ALA A 229 9.44 -3.63 15.08
CA ALA A 229 10.26 -2.86 14.15
C ALA A 229 11.63 -2.49 14.78
N GLY A 230 11.64 -2.03 16.02
CA GLY A 230 12.88 -1.75 16.75
C GLY A 230 13.67 -3.01 17.09
N GLY A 231 12.99 -4.06 17.51
CA GLY A 231 13.60 -5.35 17.81
C GLY A 231 14.31 -5.95 16.59
N TYR A 232 13.64 -5.97 15.43
CA TYR A 232 14.22 -6.45 14.17
C TYR A 232 15.37 -5.57 13.68
N ALA A 233 15.32 -4.27 13.95
CA ALA A 233 16.43 -3.35 13.67
C ALA A 233 17.62 -3.50 14.63
N GLY A 234 17.58 -4.45 15.60
CA GLY A 234 18.65 -4.72 16.55
C GLY A 234 18.78 -3.67 17.65
N ILE A 235 17.77 -2.81 17.84
CA ILE A 235 17.79 -1.73 18.82
C ILE A 235 17.58 -2.32 20.21
N HIS A 236 18.36 -1.85 21.19
CA HIS A 236 18.30 -2.27 22.60
C HIS A 236 18.35 -3.81 22.72
N GLU A 237 19.38 -4.40 22.14
CA GLU A 237 19.63 -5.86 22.14
C GLU A 237 18.50 -6.70 21.52
N GLY A 238 17.77 -6.15 20.56
CA GLY A 238 16.66 -6.82 19.91
C GLY A 238 15.31 -6.71 20.63
N ARG A 239 15.22 -5.92 21.71
CA ARG A 239 13.96 -5.71 22.46
C ARG A 239 13.16 -4.52 21.94
N GLY A 240 13.79 -3.61 21.17
CA GLY A 240 13.24 -2.31 20.81
C GLY A 240 13.18 -1.34 21.99
N ARG A 241 12.80 -0.09 21.74
CA ARG A 241 12.62 0.93 22.77
C ARG A 241 11.25 0.78 23.46
N PRO A 242 11.11 1.22 24.71
CA PRO A 242 9.82 1.31 25.38
C PRO A 242 8.85 2.17 24.59
N VAL A 243 7.61 1.70 24.46
CA VAL A 243 6.53 2.41 23.77
C VAL A 243 5.52 2.90 24.78
N LEU A 244 5.37 4.22 24.88
CA LEU A 244 4.41 4.89 25.75
C LEU A 244 3.14 5.21 24.95
N ALA A 245 2.03 4.57 25.31
CA ALA A 245 0.73 4.90 24.74
C ALA A 245 0.30 6.30 25.19
N LEU A 246 -0.02 7.17 24.23
CA LEU A 246 -0.52 8.50 24.53
C LEU A 246 -2.05 8.49 24.68
N PRO A 247 -2.61 9.22 25.64
CA PRO A 247 -4.03 9.50 25.66
C PRO A 247 -4.47 10.23 24.40
N ASP A 248 -5.68 9.98 23.90
CA ASP A 248 -6.17 10.52 22.63
C ASP A 248 -6.10 12.05 22.53
N ALA A 249 -6.39 12.76 23.63
CA ALA A 249 -6.31 14.21 23.66
C ALA A 249 -4.88 14.72 23.39
N VAL A 250 -3.86 14.10 24.02
CA VAL A 250 -2.45 14.43 23.82
C VAL A 250 -2.01 14.06 22.43
N ALA A 251 -2.43 12.89 21.93
CA ALA A 251 -2.12 12.41 20.60
C ALA A 251 -2.68 13.32 19.50
N ARG A 252 -3.89 13.87 19.67
CA ARG A 252 -4.48 14.84 18.73
C ARG A 252 -3.71 16.17 18.70
N VAL A 253 -3.24 16.66 19.85
CA VAL A 253 -2.37 17.84 19.90
C VAL A 253 -1.05 17.57 19.19
N GLN A 254 -0.42 16.41 19.45
CA GLN A 254 0.81 16.00 18.76
C GLN A 254 0.61 15.94 17.24
N ALA A 255 -0.46 15.31 16.75
CA ALA A 255 -0.76 15.21 15.33
C ALA A 255 -0.93 16.60 14.70
N ARG A 256 -1.63 17.52 15.39
CA ARG A 256 -1.79 18.91 14.92
C ARG A 256 -0.46 19.66 14.82
N LEU A 257 0.43 19.46 15.77
CA LEU A 257 1.77 20.08 15.74
C LEU A 257 2.61 19.50 14.59
N MET A 258 2.54 18.18 14.35
CA MET A 258 3.24 17.53 13.24
C MET A 258 2.72 17.99 11.88
N GLU A 259 1.43 18.27 11.75
CA GLU A 259 0.83 18.81 10.51
C GLU A 259 1.33 20.23 10.16
N LEU A 260 1.84 21.00 11.13
CA LEU A 260 2.40 22.33 10.93
C LEU A 260 3.88 22.31 10.51
N MET A 261 4.55 21.15 10.65
CA MET A 261 5.95 21.00 10.24
C MET A 261 6.06 20.87 8.72
N PRO A 262 7.12 21.41 8.09
CA PRO A 262 7.33 21.22 6.66
C PRO A 262 7.61 19.75 6.32
N GLY A 263 6.98 19.27 5.24
CA GLY A 263 7.12 17.88 4.77
C GLY A 263 5.88 17.01 5.03
N GLU A 264 6.01 15.70 4.76
CA GLU A 264 4.95 14.73 5.06
C GLU A 264 4.98 14.42 6.57
N PRO A 265 3.92 14.73 7.35
CA PRO A 265 3.91 14.43 8.77
C PRO A 265 3.92 12.92 9.00
N VAL A 266 4.64 12.46 10.03
CA VAL A 266 4.64 11.04 10.43
C VAL A 266 3.27 10.60 10.94
N LEU A 267 2.52 11.51 11.54
CA LEU A 267 1.17 11.32 12.07
C LEU A 267 0.32 12.54 11.74
N SER A 268 -0.88 12.33 11.21
CA SER A 268 -1.91 13.35 11.02
C SER A 268 -3.17 13.02 11.81
N ARG A 269 -4.05 14.01 11.99
CA ARG A 269 -5.37 13.78 12.60
C ARG A 269 -6.20 12.78 11.80
N ASP A 270 -6.12 12.84 10.47
CA ASP A 270 -6.82 11.90 9.59
C ASP A 270 -6.29 10.46 9.74
N ASN A 271 -4.98 10.28 9.99
CA ASN A 271 -4.42 8.96 10.33
C ASN A 271 -4.98 8.46 11.67
N MET A 272 -5.13 9.33 12.68
CA MET A 272 -5.74 8.93 13.95
C MET A 272 -7.20 8.52 13.78
N ASP A 273 -7.96 9.27 12.99
CA ASP A 273 -9.34 8.94 12.69
C ASP A 273 -9.43 7.62 11.90
N SER A 274 -8.50 7.34 10.99
CA SER A 274 -8.40 6.05 10.30
C SER A 274 -8.13 4.87 11.26
N MET A 275 -7.34 5.09 12.33
CA MET A 275 -7.03 4.06 13.33
C MET A 275 -8.20 3.69 14.24
N THR A 276 -9.32 4.45 14.23
CA THR A 276 -10.55 4.08 14.95
C THR A 276 -11.26 2.89 14.30
N VAL A 277 -10.98 2.62 13.02
CA VAL A 277 -11.46 1.43 12.30
C VAL A 277 -10.35 0.38 12.33
N PRO A 278 -10.63 -0.85 12.81
CA PRO A 278 -9.65 -1.93 12.77
C PRO A 278 -9.15 -2.20 11.34
N ASN A 279 -7.85 -2.22 11.15
CA ASN A 279 -7.22 -2.51 9.86
C ASN A 279 -6.92 -4.02 9.74
N VAL A 280 -7.98 -4.83 9.92
CA VAL A 280 -7.97 -6.30 9.91
C VAL A 280 -9.07 -6.82 8.98
N ALA A 281 -8.90 -8.03 8.45
CA ALA A 281 -9.92 -8.63 7.60
C ALA A 281 -11.26 -8.73 8.32
N THR A 282 -12.33 -8.39 7.61
CA THR A 282 -13.70 -8.47 8.13
C THR A 282 -14.29 -9.87 8.00
N GLY A 283 -13.73 -10.69 7.10
CA GLY A 283 -14.27 -12.00 6.72
C GLY A 283 -15.48 -11.93 5.78
N HIS A 284 -15.92 -10.73 5.39
CA HIS A 284 -17.04 -10.57 4.45
C HIS A 284 -16.61 -10.70 2.99
N PHE A 285 -15.31 -10.57 2.72
CA PHE A 285 -14.74 -10.69 1.40
C PHE A 285 -13.67 -11.79 1.38
N PRO A 286 -13.46 -12.46 0.24
CA PRO A 286 -12.41 -13.45 0.11
C PRO A 286 -11.02 -12.83 0.38
N GLY A 287 -10.15 -13.61 1.01
CA GLY A 287 -8.75 -13.24 1.26
C GLY A 287 -7.82 -13.65 0.11
N LEU A 288 -6.51 -13.46 0.33
CA LEU A 288 -5.47 -13.82 -0.64
C LEU A 288 -5.45 -15.30 -1.02
N SER A 289 -5.89 -16.20 -0.13
CA SER A 289 -5.99 -17.65 -0.39
C SER A 289 -6.92 -17.97 -1.56
N ALA A 290 -7.97 -17.17 -1.77
CA ALA A 290 -8.86 -17.32 -2.92
C ALA A 290 -8.20 -16.96 -4.26
N LEU A 291 -7.06 -16.28 -4.24
CA LEU A 291 -6.18 -16.02 -5.38
C LEU A 291 -4.99 -16.99 -5.42
N GLY A 292 -5.02 -18.09 -4.66
CA GLY A 292 -3.95 -19.07 -4.58
C GLY A 292 -2.66 -18.57 -3.90
N ILE A 293 -2.77 -17.52 -3.04
CA ILE A 293 -1.62 -16.92 -2.37
C ILE A 293 -1.68 -17.25 -0.88
N THR A 294 -0.64 -17.88 -0.37
CA THR A 294 -0.41 -18.03 1.07
C THR A 294 0.34 -16.79 1.56
N PRO A 295 -0.28 -15.93 2.39
CA PRO A 295 0.35 -14.70 2.84
C PRO A 295 1.58 -14.98 3.71
N ALA A 296 2.67 -14.24 3.48
CA ALA A 296 3.88 -14.36 4.27
C ALA A 296 3.73 -13.67 5.63
N ALA A 297 4.25 -14.33 6.68
CA ALA A 297 4.26 -13.77 8.03
C ALA A 297 5.26 -12.60 8.15
N LEU A 298 4.89 -11.57 8.91
CA LEU A 298 5.75 -10.42 9.19
C LEU A 298 7.11 -10.86 9.79
N SER A 299 7.08 -11.82 10.70
CA SER A 299 8.26 -12.34 11.39
C SER A 299 9.25 -13.06 10.46
N ALA A 300 8.78 -13.58 9.34
CA ALA A 300 9.63 -14.23 8.33
C ALA A 300 10.36 -13.23 7.43
N ILE A 301 9.77 -12.07 7.18
CA ILE A 301 10.24 -11.12 6.16
C ILE A 301 10.93 -9.89 6.79
N ALA A 302 10.30 -9.25 7.79
CA ALA A 302 10.73 -7.97 8.31
C ALA A 302 12.16 -7.97 8.91
N PRO A 303 12.63 -9.03 9.59
CA PRO A 303 14.00 -9.08 10.09
C PRO A 303 15.06 -8.97 8.99
N GLY A 304 14.76 -9.48 7.78
CA GLY A 304 15.68 -9.50 6.65
C GLY A 304 16.07 -8.11 6.15
N TYR A 305 15.16 -7.14 6.19
CA TYR A 305 15.44 -5.78 5.70
C TYR A 305 15.58 -4.74 6.81
N LEU A 306 14.91 -4.88 7.94
CA LEU A 306 15.07 -3.97 9.08
C LEU A 306 16.42 -4.19 9.79
N GLY A 307 16.88 -5.44 9.88
CA GLY A 307 18.15 -5.80 10.49
C GLY A 307 19.39 -5.42 9.68
N SER A 308 19.26 -5.17 8.38
CA SER A 308 20.41 -4.92 7.48
C SER A 308 20.91 -3.47 7.47
N ARG A 309 20.24 -2.54 8.16
CA ARG A 309 20.51 -1.09 8.07
C ARG A 309 21.58 -0.54 9.04
N GLY A 310 22.12 -1.34 9.92
CA GLY A 310 23.23 -0.92 10.80
C GLY A 310 24.58 -1.42 10.30
N PRO A 311 25.67 -0.65 10.42
CA PRO A 311 27.01 -1.08 9.99
C PRO A 311 27.52 -2.35 10.70
N ARG A 312 26.83 -2.82 11.74
CA ARG A 312 27.16 -4.04 12.49
C ARG A 312 26.02 -5.08 12.56
N SER A 313 24.83 -4.81 11.97
CA SER A 313 23.64 -5.63 12.18
C SER A 313 23.77 -7.08 11.67
N GLY A 314 24.38 -7.28 10.52
CA GLY A 314 24.61 -8.62 9.98
C GLY A 314 25.69 -9.43 10.72
N LEU A 315 26.67 -8.76 11.32
CA LEU A 315 27.79 -9.42 12.02
C LEU A 315 27.44 -9.91 13.43
N SER A 316 26.60 -9.18 14.17
CA SER A 316 26.19 -9.59 15.51
C SER A 316 25.25 -10.79 15.50
N LEU A 317 24.33 -10.87 14.54
CA LEU A 317 23.45 -12.03 14.35
C LEU A 317 24.26 -13.25 13.92
N LYS A 318 25.17 -13.10 12.95
CA LYS A 318 26.06 -14.16 12.49
C LYS A 318 27.05 -14.63 13.56
N ARG A 319 27.50 -13.73 14.45
CA ARG A 319 28.34 -14.11 15.59
C ARG A 319 27.59 -14.92 16.65
N LYS A 320 26.32 -14.59 16.94
CA LYS A 320 25.46 -15.36 17.85
C LYS A 320 25.15 -16.75 17.31
N THR A 321 24.84 -16.86 15.99
CA THR A 321 24.59 -18.15 15.35
C THR A 321 25.85 -19.01 15.12
N ALA A 322 27.03 -18.39 15.03
CA ALA A 322 28.29 -19.11 14.85
C ALA A 322 28.88 -19.64 16.18
N GLY A 323 28.19 -19.46 17.32
CA GLY A 323 28.66 -19.99 18.60
C GLY A 323 30.04 -19.47 19.06
N ARG A 324 30.50 -18.35 18.54
CA ARG A 324 31.71 -17.68 18.97
C ARG A 324 31.36 -16.62 20.03
N PHE A 325 31.70 -16.93 21.26
CA PHE A 325 31.68 -16.02 22.39
C PHE A 325 32.71 -14.92 22.25
#